data_48daf3f6672be7b14b88b7f68a003948
#
_entry.id   48daf3f6672be7b14b88b7f68a003948
#
_cell.length_a   1.000
_cell.length_b   1.000
_cell.length_c   1.000
_cell.angle_alpha   90.00
_cell.angle_beta   90.00
_cell.angle_gamma   90.00
#
_symmetry.space_group_name_H-M   'P 1'
#
loop_
_entity.id
_entity.type
_entity.pdbx_description
1 polymer ?
#
loop_
_entity_poly.entity_id
_entity_poly.type
_entity_poly.pdbx_seq_one_letter_code
_entity_poly.pdbx_strand_id
1 'polypeptide(L)'
;MRTELDKLDPMIKDEIMTLDNPFVVWGMEQGLEKGLQKGRLEGRQEGRLEGEAGLILRQLRRRFGSLSAELESRINRLPLDRLEELGEAILDLSTIEQLDHWLDQDSSLR
;
A
#
# COMPACT_ATOMS: atom_id res chain seq x y z
N MET A 1 -11.01 46.57 -8.09
CA MET A 1 -9.93 45.75 -8.59
C MET A 1 -10.46 44.41 -9.02
N ARG A 2 -9.98 43.97 -10.13
CA ARG A 2 -10.26 42.59 -10.49
C ARG A 2 -9.53 41.69 -9.50
N THR A 3 -10.24 40.86 -8.82
CA THR A 3 -9.64 39.89 -7.91
C THR A 3 -9.18 38.70 -8.69
N GLU A 4 -8.39 37.85 -8.05
CA GLU A 4 -8.02 36.57 -8.63
C GLU A 4 -9.28 35.76 -8.97
N LEU A 5 -10.34 35.93 -8.20
CA LEU A 5 -11.61 35.28 -8.40
C LEU A 5 -12.21 35.58 -9.78
N ASP A 6 -12.06 36.81 -10.26
CA ASP A 6 -12.58 37.19 -11.58
C ASP A 6 -11.85 36.52 -12.73
N LYS A 7 -10.64 36.06 -12.46
CA LYS A 7 -9.81 35.35 -13.45
C LYS A 7 -10.00 33.86 -13.40
N LEU A 8 -10.71 33.37 -12.38
CA LEU A 8 -10.91 31.93 -12.19
C LEU A 8 -12.04 31.42 -13.07
N ASP A 9 -12.04 30.12 -13.26
CA ASP A 9 -13.12 29.40 -13.91
C ASP A 9 -14.44 29.72 -13.19
N PRO A 10 -15.54 29.94 -13.93
CA PRO A 10 -16.84 30.18 -13.32
C PRO A 10 -17.24 29.09 -12.32
N MET A 11 -16.86 27.87 -12.54
CA MET A 11 -17.14 26.76 -11.63
C MET A 11 -16.47 26.99 -10.27
N ILE A 12 -15.24 27.49 -10.26
CA ILE A 12 -14.54 27.80 -9.02
C ILE A 12 -15.19 28.95 -8.30
N LYS A 13 -15.67 29.96 -9.03
CA LYS A 13 -16.39 31.08 -8.42
C LYS A 13 -17.65 30.58 -7.71
N ASP A 14 -18.39 29.67 -8.34
CA ASP A 14 -19.59 29.11 -7.75
C ASP A 14 -19.28 28.34 -6.48
N GLU A 15 -18.18 27.57 -6.47
CA GLU A 15 -17.74 26.86 -5.28
C GLU A 15 -17.42 27.81 -4.14
N ILE A 16 -16.75 28.91 -4.43
CA ILE A 16 -16.42 29.91 -3.41
C ILE A 16 -17.67 30.51 -2.83
N MET A 17 -18.65 30.78 -3.66
CA MET A 17 -19.93 31.33 -3.19
C MET A 17 -20.69 30.33 -2.32
N THR A 18 -20.66 29.06 -2.65
CA THR A 18 -21.31 28.03 -1.83
C THR A 18 -20.60 27.79 -0.50
N LEU A 19 -19.33 28.17 -0.38
CA LEU A 19 -18.61 28.07 0.88
C LEU A 19 -19.18 29.00 1.96
N ASP A 20 -20.04 29.93 1.60
CA ASP A 20 -20.76 30.76 2.59
C ASP A 20 -21.82 29.94 3.33
N ASN A 21 -22.22 28.79 2.81
CA ASN A 21 -23.20 27.92 3.45
C ASN A 21 -22.51 27.02 4.49
N PRO A 22 -22.87 27.14 5.78
CA PRO A 22 -22.24 26.33 6.84
C PRO A 22 -22.35 24.83 6.62
N PHE A 23 -23.44 24.37 6.03
CA PHE A 23 -23.61 22.94 5.77
C PHE A 23 -22.65 22.45 4.69
N VAL A 24 -22.41 23.28 3.68
CA VAL A 24 -21.45 22.94 2.62
C VAL A 24 -20.03 22.91 3.19
N VAL A 25 -19.67 23.93 3.97
CA VAL A 25 -18.35 24.00 4.61
C VAL A 25 -18.13 22.78 5.49
N TRP A 26 -19.11 22.46 6.33
CA TRP A 26 -19.02 21.31 7.23
C TRP A 26 -18.84 20.00 6.45
N GLY A 27 -19.62 19.82 5.39
CA GLY A 27 -19.53 18.62 4.56
C GLY A 27 -18.17 18.48 3.88
N MET A 28 -17.60 19.60 3.40
CA MET A 28 -16.28 19.59 2.78
C MET A 28 -15.19 19.25 3.79
N GLU A 29 -15.28 19.80 4.99
CA GLU A 29 -14.32 19.49 6.06
C GLU A 29 -14.38 18.03 6.46
N GLN A 30 -15.58 17.47 6.58
CA GLN A 30 -15.77 16.06 6.88
C GLN A 30 -15.20 15.16 5.80
N GLY A 31 -15.43 15.53 4.53
CA GLY A 31 -14.91 14.78 3.40
C GLY A 31 -13.40 14.78 3.35
N LEU A 32 -12.79 15.95 3.59
CA LEU A 32 -11.34 16.09 3.62
C LEU A 32 -10.74 15.26 4.76
N GLU A 33 -11.33 15.35 5.95
CA GLU A 33 -10.84 14.59 7.10
C GLU A 33 -10.90 13.09 6.85
N LYS A 34 -12.02 12.60 6.32
CA LYS A 34 -12.17 11.17 5.99
C LYS A 34 -11.16 10.74 4.94
N GLY A 35 -10.91 11.58 3.94
CA GLY A 35 -9.91 11.29 2.90
C GLY A 35 -8.51 11.21 3.46
N LEU A 36 -8.15 12.12 4.38
CA LEU A 36 -6.84 12.10 5.03
C LEU A 36 -6.67 10.87 5.90
N GLN A 37 -7.70 10.49 6.66
CA GLN A 37 -7.65 9.30 7.50
C GLN A 37 -7.51 8.05 6.66
N LYS A 38 -8.25 7.95 5.57
CA LYS A 38 -8.17 6.83 4.65
C LYS A 38 -6.79 6.74 4.03
N GLY A 39 -6.24 7.87 3.57
CA GLY A 39 -4.91 7.92 2.98
C GLY A 39 -3.83 7.50 3.96
N ARG A 40 -3.93 7.92 5.22
CA ARG A 40 -2.98 7.50 6.26
C ARG A 40 -3.05 6.01 6.52
N LEU A 41 -4.26 5.45 6.57
CA LEU A 41 -4.45 4.03 6.80
C LEU A 41 -3.88 3.21 5.64
N GLU A 42 -4.19 3.60 4.42
CA GLU A 42 -3.67 2.94 3.23
C GLU A 42 -2.15 3.02 3.18
N GLY A 43 -1.58 4.19 3.49
CA GLY A 43 -0.13 4.38 3.52
C GLY A 43 0.55 3.51 4.56
N ARG A 44 -0.06 3.35 5.74
CA ARG A 44 0.49 2.45 6.77
C ARG A 44 0.45 1.00 6.32
N GLN A 45 -0.63 0.59 5.68
CA GLN A 45 -0.76 -0.79 5.18
C GLN A 45 0.24 -1.08 4.09
N GLU A 46 0.42 -0.16 3.15
CA GLU A 46 1.42 -0.30 2.10
C GLU A 46 2.83 -0.33 2.67
N GLY A 47 3.13 0.58 3.60
CA GLY A 47 4.44 0.63 4.25
C GLY A 47 4.74 -0.63 5.04
N ARG A 48 3.74 -1.19 5.71
CA ARG A 48 3.88 -2.44 6.43
C ARG A 48 4.16 -3.61 5.50
N LEU A 49 3.44 -3.66 4.38
CA LEU A 49 3.63 -4.70 3.37
C LEU A 49 5.03 -4.64 2.76
N GLU A 50 5.47 -3.45 2.37
CA GLU A 50 6.81 -3.25 1.81
C GLU A 50 7.89 -3.59 2.83
N GLY A 51 7.71 -3.17 4.09
CA GLY A 51 8.65 -3.46 5.16
C GLY A 51 8.77 -4.95 5.44
N GLU A 52 7.64 -5.64 5.48
CA GLU A 52 7.60 -7.08 5.71
C GLU A 52 8.27 -7.85 4.57
N ALA A 53 7.94 -7.50 3.32
CA ALA A 53 8.55 -8.12 2.16
C ALA A 53 10.06 -7.88 2.12
N GLY A 54 10.49 -6.66 2.43
CA GLY A 54 11.92 -6.32 2.48
C GLY A 54 12.67 -7.10 3.52
N LEU A 55 12.08 -7.28 4.70
CA LEU A 55 12.69 -8.06 5.78
C LEU A 55 12.82 -9.52 5.38
N ILE A 56 11.77 -10.09 4.82
CA ILE A 56 11.77 -11.48 4.39
C ILE A 56 12.80 -11.71 3.29
N LEU A 57 12.88 -10.81 2.31
CA LEU A 57 13.88 -10.92 1.25
C LEU A 57 15.29 -10.87 1.80
N ARG A 58 15.56 -10.00 2.78
CA ARG A 58 16.88 -9.94 3.41
C ARG A 58 17.22 -11.24 4.14
N GLN A 59 16.23 -11.80 4.85
CA GLN A 59 16.43 -13.06 5.57
C GLN A 59 16.69 -14.21 4.60
N LEU A 60 15.97 -14.26 3.49
CA LEU A 60 16.15 -15.28 2.48
C LEU A 60 17.52 -15.17 1.79
N ARG A 61 17.94 -13.95 1.47
CA ARG A 61 19.27 -13.74 0.87
C ARG A 61 20.38 -14.15 1.80
N ARG A 62 20.21 -13.86 3.07
CA ARG A 62 21.20 -14.23 4.08
C ARG A 62 21.29 -15.72 4.23
N ARG A 63 20.17 -16.43 4.13
CA ARG A 63 20.11 -17.88 4.33
C ARG A 63 20.50 -18.68 3.09
N PHE A 64 20.05 -18.24 1.92
CA PHE A 64 20.22 -18.98 0.67
C PHE A 64 21.14 -18.29 -0.34
N GLY A 65 21.62 -17.11 -0.03
CA GLY A 65 22.41 -16.32 -0.97
C GLY A 65 21.53 -15.53 -1.92
N SER A 66 22.01 -15.27 -3.11
CA SER A 66 21.29 -14.48 -4.09
C SER A 66 20.01 -15.18 -4.54
N LEU A 67 18.92 -14.41 -4.59
CA LEU A 67 17.65 -14.91 -5.10
C LEU A 67 17.48 -14.45 -6.54
N SER A 68 16.82 -15.27 -7.34
CA SER A 68 16.49 -14.87 -8.71
C SER A 68 15.49 -13.73 -8.70
N ALA A 69 15.48 -12.91 -9.76
CA ALA A 69 14.53 -11.83 -9.90
C ALA A 69 13.08 -12.34 -9.90
N GLU A 70 12.87 -13.53 -10.45
CA GLU A 70 11.58 -14.19 -10.46
C GLU A 70 11.10 -14.51 -9.05
N LEU A 71 11.95 -15.08 -8.21
CA LEU A 71 11.60 -15.38 -6.82
C LEU A 71 11.33 -14.11 -6.04
N GLU A 72 12.17 -13.09 -6.19
CA GLU A 72 11.94 -11.81 -5.51
C GLU A 72 10.61 -11.20 -5.93
N SER A 73 10.29 -11.25 -7.21
CA SER A 73 9.04 -10.74 -7.73
C SER A 73 7.83 -11.48 -7.14
N ARG A 74 7.91 -12.80 -7.07
CA ARG A 74 6.83 -13.61 -6.49
C ARG A 74 6.61 -13.26 -5.03
N ILE A 75 7.67 -13.09 -4.27
CA ILE A 75 7.59 -12.71 -2.86
C ILE A 75 6.99 -11.33 -2.70
N ASN A 76 7.39 -10.38 -3.52
CA ASN A 76 6.85 -9.01 -3.47
C ASN A 76 5.36 -8.93 -3.82
N ARG A 77 4.82 -9.93 -4.49
CA ARG A 77 3.40 -9.99 -4.83
C ARG A 77 2.54 -10.68 -3.80
N LEU A 78 3.14 -11.27 -2.78
CA LEU A 78 2.36 -11.95 -1.75
C LEU A 78 1.60 -10.94 -0.90
N PRO A 79 0.36 -11.28 -0.51
CA PRO A 79 -0.36 -10.45 0.46
C PRO A 79 0.31 -10.55 1.84
N LEU A 80 -0.02 -9.62 2.72
CA LEU A 80 0.64 -9.51 4.02
C LEU A 80 0.54 -10.80 4.84
N ASP A 81 -0.62 -11.41 4.87
CA ASP A 81 -0.82 -12.65 5.63
C ASP A 81 0.07 -13.78 5.13
N ARG A 82 0.26 -13.87 3.82
CA ARG A 82 1.16 -14.88 3.23
C ARG A 82 2.62 -14.55 3.51
N LEU A 83 2.98 -13.27 3.52
CA LEU A 83 4.33 -12.86 3.90
C LEU A 83 4.62 -13.23 5.34
N GLU A 84 3.67 -13.05 6.23
CA GLU A 84 3.83 -13.43 7.63
C GLU A 84 4.00 -14.95 7.77
N GLU A 85 3.22 -15.73 7.03
CA GLU A 85 3.36 -17.18 7.02
C GLU A 85 4.72 -17.60 6.47
N LEU A 86 5.19 -16.95 5.43
CA LEU A 86 6.50 -17.20 4.87
C LEU A 86 7.61 -16.89 5.89
N GLY A 87 7.45 -15.79 6.62
CA GLY A 87 8.38 -15.40 7.68
C GLY A 87 8.54 -16.52 8.73
N GLU A 88 7.44 -17.16 9.08
CA GLU A 88 7.49 -18.32 9.98
C GLU A 88 8.08 -19.54 9.31
N ALA A 89 7.70 -19.78 8.05
CA ALA A 89 8.15 -20.96 7.30
C ALA A 89 9.66 -20.93 6.99
N ILE A 90 10.27 -19.75 6.94
CA ILE A 90 11.71 -19.62 6.68
C ILE A 90 12.53 -20.47 7.65
N LEU A 91 12.07 -20.58 8.89
CA LEU A 91 12.79 -21.36 9.90
C LEU A 91 12.86 -22.85 9.53
N ASP A 92 11.89 -23.32 8.79
CA ASP A 92 11.79 -24.73 8.39
C ASP A 92 12.32 -25.00 6.99
N LEU A 93 12.54 -23.94 6.20
CA LEU A 93 13.05 -24.09 4.84
C LEU A 93 14.57 -24.25 4.86
N SER A 94 15.08 -25.25 4.18
CA SER A 94 16.51 -25.53 4.12
C SER A 94 17.10 -25.25 2.75
N THR A 95 16.31 -25.29 1.70
CA THR A 95 16.79 -25.13 0.31
C THR A 95 15.90 -24.17 -0.46
N ILE A 96 16.44 -23.65 -1.57
CA ILE A 96 15.67 -22.78 -2.48
C ILE A 96 14.55 -23.59 -3.13
N GLU A 97 14.76 -24.86 -3.39
CA GLU A 97 13.73 -25.71 -3.96
C GLU A 97 12.53 -25.85 -3.04
N GLN A 98 12.78 -25.92 -1.73
CA GLN A 98 11.69 -25.94 -0.75
C GLN A 98 10.94 -24.60 -0.73
N LEU A 99 11.65 -23.51 -0.87
CA LEU A 99 11.02 -22.18 -0.97
C LEU A 99 10.13 -22.09 -2.22
N ASP A 100 10.65 -22.52 -3.34
CA ASP A 100 9.92 -22.51 -4.60
C ASP A 100 8.66 -23.38 -4.49
N HIS A 101 8.78 -24.56 -3.90
CA HIS A 101 7.64 -25.43 -3.66
C HIS A 101 6.59 -24.79 -2.76
N TRP A 102 7.03 -24.10 -1.70
CA TRP A 102 6.12 -23.40 -0.80
C TRP A 102 5.33 -22.33 -1.54
N LEU A 103 5.98 -21.56 -2.41
CA LEU A 103 5.34 -20.54 -3.22
C LEU A 103 4.39 -21.14 -4.24
N ASP A 104 4.71 -22.28 -4.80
CA ASP A 104 3.84 -22.98 -5.74
C ASP A 104 2.57 -23.50 -5.08
N GLN A 105 2.67 -23.93 -3.83
CA GLN A 105 1.51 -24.36 -3.06
C GLN A 105 0.53 -23.21 -2.86
N ASP A 106 1.05 -22.00 -2.60
CA ASP A 106 0.23 -20.81 -2.49
C ASP A 106 -0.56 -20.56 -3.79
N SER A 107 0.11 -20.67 -4.92
CA SER A 107 -0.53 -20.49 -6.21
C SER A 107 -1.60 -21.54 -6.49
N SER A 108 -1.39 -22.77 -6.06
CA SER A 108 -2.31 -23.87 -6.31
C SER A 108 -3.59 -23.78 -5.48
N LEU A 109 -3.59 -22.98 -4.44
CA LEU A 109 -4.77 -22.78 -3.60
C LEU A 109 -5.77 -21.80 -4.18
N ARG A 110 -5.44 -21.16 -5.28
CA ARG A 110 -6.31 -20.16 -5.92
C ARG A 110 -7.21 -20.73 -6.99
#